data_ea269eaf852fa66d7212b8d62767f9a0
#
_entry.id   ea269eaf852fa66d7212b8d62767f9a0
#
_cell.length_a   1.000
_cell.length_b   1.000
_cell.length_c   1.000
_cell.angle_alpha   90.00
_cell.angle_beta   90.00
_cell.angle_gamma   90.00
#
_symmetry.space_group_name_H-M   'P 1'
#
loop_
_entity.id
_entity.type
_entity.pdbx_description
1 polymer ?
#
loop_
_entity_poly.entity_id
_entity_poly.type
_entity_poly.pdbx_seq_one_letter_code
_entity_poly.pdbx_strand_id
1 'polypeptide(L)'
;MPVSERGDFEAPKKSPYSVERYDSSWERQYMMEMERNKTVAKWTKHHGIVIDYITEAGNKRGYRPDFLVQRMDNTVELHEVKGGQFMDSPDTTRKHERAKTWCKQRGMKFVILTKK
;
A
#
# COMPACT_ATOMS: atom_id res chain seq x y z
N MET A 1 -20.57 -5.91 -3.99
CA MET A 1 -19.80 -6.77 -3.15
C MET A 1 -18.38 -6.90 -3.66
N PRO A 2 -17.43 -6.58 -2.84
CA PRO A 2 -16.05 -6.73 -3.26
C PRO A 2 -15.70 -8.20 -3.29
N VAL A 3 -15.28 -8.63 -4.41
CA VAL A 3 -14.75 -9.96 -4.55
C VAL A 3 -13.27 -9.83 -4.73
N SER A 4 -12.56 -10.81 -4.23
CA SER A 4 -11.13 -10.89 -4.47
C SER A 4 -10.92 -11.27 -5.92
N GLU A 5 -10.92 -10.27 -6.76
CA GLU A 5 -10.59 -10.46 -8.15
C GLU A 5 -9.10 -10.27 -8.32
N ARG A 6 -8.38 -11.36 -8.30
CA ARG A 6 -6.95 -11.32 -8.54
C ARG A 6 -6.68 -11.25 -10.02
N GLY A 7 -5.63 -10.56 -10.38
CA GLY A 7 -5.25 -10.48 -11.77
C GLY A 7 -3.95 -9.73 -11.96
N ASP A 8 -3.64 -9.50 -13.22
CA ASP A 8 -2.43 -8.82 -13.64
C ASP A 8 -2.79 -7.48 -14.26
N PHE A 9 -2.12 -6.42 -13.82
CA PHE A 9 -2.18 -5.11 -14.44
C PHE A 9 -1.01 -5.03 -15.40
N GLU A 10 -1.31 -5.14 -16.69
CA GLU A 10 -0.26 -5.28 -17.70
C GLU A 10 0.22 -3.94 -18.20
N ALA A 11 1.52 -3.86 -18.44
CA ALA A 11 2.20 -2.71 -19.03
C ALA A 11 1.90 -1.39 -18.31
N PRO A 12 2.03 -1.33 -16.96
CA PRO A 12 1.87 -0.06 -16.27
C PRO A 12 2.96 0.91 -16.71
N LYS A 13 2.58 2.16 -16.95
CA LYS A 13 3.54 3.15 -17.44
C LYS A 13 4.42 3.71 -16.35
N LYS A 14 3.95 3.71 -15.09
CA LYS A 14 4.66 4.32 -13.98
C LYS A 14 5.34 3.31 -13.07
N SER A 15 5.14 2.02 -13.28
CA SER A 15 5.84 0.98 -12.55
C SER A 15 7.10 0.58 -13.31
N PRO A 16 8.18 0.22 -12.57
CA PRO A 16 9.39 -0.30 -13.21
C PRO A 16 9.21 -1.73 -13.75
N TYR A 17 8.10 -2.37 -13.43
CA TYR A 17 7.83 -3.75 -13.85
C TYR A 17 6.85 -3.78 -15.01
N SER A 18 6.99 -4.80 -15.85
CA SER A 18 6.09 -4.96 -17.00
C SER A 18 4.70 -5.43 -16.59
N VAL A 19 4.57 -5.99 -15.39
CA VAL A 19 3.30 -6.47 -14.87
C VAL A 19 3.26 -6.21 -13.37
N GLU A 20 2.12 -5.73 -12.87
CA GLU A 20 1.86 -5.63 -11.44
C GLU A 20 0.65 -6.51 -11.10
N ARG A 21 0.73 -7.24 -10.01
CA ARG A 21 -0.39 -8.09 -9.59
C ARG A 21 -1.27 -7.36 -8.60
N TYR A 22 -2.57 -7.51 -8.76
CA TYR A 22 -3.51 -7.00 -7.78
C TYR A 22 -4.27 -8.18 -7.15
N ASP A 23 -4.60 -8.03 -5.87
CA ASP A 23 -5.27 -9.07 -5.11
C ASP A 23 -6.75 -8.79 -4.93
N SER A 24 -7.22 -7.64 -5.40
CA SER A 24 -8.62 -7.27 -5.31
C SER A 24 -8.97 -6.26 -6.39
N SER A 25 -10.26 -6.11 -6.66
CA SER A 25 -10.72 -5.10 -7.62
C SER A 25 -10.42 -3.68 -7.13
N TRP A 26 -10.36 -3.47 -5.81
CA TRP A 26 -10.02 -2.16 -5.25
C TRP A 26 -8.59 -1.81 -5.54
N GLU A 27 -7.67 -2.77 -5.41
CA GLU A 27 -6.28 -2.54 -5.76
C GLU A 27 -6.12 -2.22 -7.24
N ARG A 28 -6.82 -2.97 -8.10
CA ARG A 28 -6.79 -2.70 -9.53
C ARG A 28 -7.27 -1.29 -9.85
N GLN A 29 -8.37 -0.89 -9.24
CA GLN A 29 -8.91 0.44 -9.45
C GLN A 29 -7.91 1.51 -8.99
N TYR A 30 -7.27 1.29 -7.86
CA TYR A 30 -6.28 2.23 -7.35
C TYR A 30 -5.07 2.32 -8.26
N MET A 31 -4.63 1.20 -8.82
CA MET A 31 -3.54 1.20 -9.81
C MET A 31 -3.90 2.08 -11.01
N MET A 32 -5.13 1.96 -11.50
CA MET A 32 -5.60 2.79 -12.61
C MET A 32 -5.60 4.27 -12.25
N GLU A 33 -6.01 4.58 -11.02
CA GLU A 33 -6.01 5.97 -10.55
C GLU A 33 -4.60 6.53 -10.46
N MET A 34 -3.65 5.75 -9.96
CA MET A 34 -2.25 6.17 -9.88
C MET A 34 -1.65 6.43 -11.28
N GLU A 35 -2.01 5.60 -12.26
CA GLU A 35 -1.54 5.78 -13.63
C GLU A 35 -2.02 7.10 -14.21
N ARG A 36 -3.18 7.58 -13.81
CA ARG A 36 -3.78 8.82 -14.32
C ARG A 36 -3.45 10.04 -13.47
N ASN A 37 -2.98 9.83 -12.25
CA ASN A 37 -2.75 10.93 -11.31
C ASN A 37 -1.45 11.66 -11.66
N LYS A 38 -1.56 12.95 -11.99
CA LYS A 38 -0.42 13.75 -12.43
C LYS A 38 0.62 13.97 -11.34
N THR A 39 0.23 13.80 -10.07
CA THR A 39 1.19 13.96 -8.96
C THR A 39 2.01 12.71 -8.72
N VAL A 40 1.61 11.58 -9.27
CA VAL A 40 2.33 10.31 -9.10
C VAL A 40 3.36 10.15 -10.22
N ALA A 41 4.63 10.08 -9.81
CA ALA A 41 5.71 9.84 -10.76
C ALA A 41 5.91 8.36 -11.00
N LYS A 42 5.93 7.57 -9.94
CA LYS A 42 6.16 6.12 -10.00
C LYS A 42 5.40 5.43 -8.89
N TRP A 43 5.03 4.17 -9.14
CA TRP A 43 4.41 3.34 -8.12
C TRP A 43 4.75 1.88 -8.39
N THR A 44 4.71 1.07 -7.33
CA THR A 44 4.82 -0.38 -7.49
C THR A 44 4.20 -1.08 -6.28
N LYS A 45 3.60 -2.22 -6.52
CA LYS A 45 3.17 -3.12 -5.46
C LYS A 45 4.31 -4.06 -5.08
N HIS A 46 5.22 -4.29 -6.00
CA HIS A 46 6.33 -5.23 -5.83
C HIS A 46 7.56 -4.50 -5.26
N HIS A 47 7.42 -3.95 -4.05
CA HIS A 47 8.46 -3.09 -3.46
C HIS A 47 9.41 -3.81 -2.51
N GLY A 48 9.05 -4.99 -2.05
CA GLY A 48 9.92 -5.78 -1.18
C GLY A 48 10.05 -5.27 0.26
N ILE A 49 9.31 -4.23 0.63
CA ILE A 49 9.38 -3.67 1.98
C ILE A 49 8.55 -4.50 2.94
N VAL A 50 9.18 -4.93 4.04
CA VAL A 50 8.50 -5.63 5.13
C VAL A 50 8.84 -4.91 6.42
N ILE A 51 7.80 -4.50 7.15
CA ILE A 51 7.95 -3.75 8.39
C ILE A 51 7.58 -4.67 9.55
N ASP A 52 8.53 -4.94 10.42
CA ASP A 52 8.30 -5.80 11.58
C ASP A 52 7.48 -5.06 12.62
N TYR A 53 6.49 -5.74 13.20
CA TYR A 53 5.71 -5.20 14.29
C TYR A 53 5.40 -6.32 15.28
N ILE A 54 4.98 -5.94 16.49
CA ILE A 54 4.64 -6.89 17.54
C ILE A 54 3.13 -6.89 17.72
N THR A 55 2.54 -8.09 17.68
CA THR A 55 1.10 -8.24 17.87
C THR A 55 0.72 -8.02 19.33
N GLU A 56 -0.59 -7.93 19.58
CA GLU A 56 -1.09 -7.81 20.96
C GLU A 56 -0.66 -9.00 21.80
N ALA A 57 -0.58 -10.19 21.20
CA ALA A 57 -0.14 -11.39 21.91
C ALA A 57 1.37 -11.47 22.08
N GLY A 58 2.13 -10.50 21.60
CA GLY A 58 3.57 -10.47 21.77
C GLY A 58 4.36 -11.17 20.67
N ASN A 59 3.72 -11.55 19.58
CA ASN A 59 4.38 -12.23 18.47
C ASN A 59 4.90 -11.24 17.44
N LYS A 60 6.07 -11.53 16.89
CA LYS A 60 6.64 -10.73 15.84
C LYS A 60 6.00 -11.12 14.49
N ARG A 61 5.57 -10.12 13.73
CA ARG A 61 4.99 -10.32 12.40
C ARG A 61 5.59 -9.32 11.42
N GLY A 62 5.54 -9.66 10.13
CA GLY A 62 5.96 -8.75 9.07
C GLY A 62 4.73 -8.14 8.41
N TYR A 63 4.75 -6.83 8.23
CA TYR A 63 3.71 -6.10 7.52
C TYR A 63 4.24 -5.62 6.19
N ARG A 64 3.51 -5.93 5.12
CA ARG A 64 3.84 -5.51 3.78
C ARG A 64 2.76 -4.54 3.30
N PRO A 65 3.04 -3.23 3.27
CA PRO A 65 2.07 -2.26 2.73
C PRO A 65 1.75 -2.57 1.26
N ASP A 66 0.61 -2.08 0.80
CA ASP A 66 0.16 -2.42 -0.54
C ASP A 66 1.01 -1.79 -1.63
N PHE A 67 1.33 -0.50 -1.53
CA PHE A 67 2.01 0.22 -2.61
C PHE A 67 3.10 1.12 -2.10
N LEU A 68 4.18 1.20 -2.87
CA LEU A 68 5.21 2.22 -2.72
C LEU A 68 4.96 3.25 -3.83
N VAL A 69 4.86 4.53 -3.45
CA VAL A 69 4.49 5.59 -4.39
C VAL A 69 5.50 6.73 -4.27
N GLN A 70 5.99 7.18 -5.41
CA GLN A 70 6.84 8.38 -5.48
C GLN A 70 6.07 9.47 -6.19
N ARG A 71 5.97 10.63 -5.55
CA ARG A 71 5.32 11.79 -6.13
C ARG A 71 6.27 12.56 -7.06
N MET A 72 5.70 13.44 -7.85
CA MET A 72 6.49 14.27 -8.77
C MET A 72 7.47 15.20 -8.05
N ASP A 73 7.19 15.54 -6.79
CA ASP A 73 8.08 16.36 -5.96
C ASP A 73 9.12 15.54 -5.20
N ASN A 74 9.23 14.24 -5.55
CA ASN A 74 10.15 13.26 -4.95
C ASN A 74 9.77 12.82 -3.55
N THR A 75 8.59 13.19 -3.05
CA THR A 75 8.06 12.62 -1.80
C THR A 75 7.78 11.14 -2.03
N VAL A 76 8.16 10.31 -1.06
CA VAL A 76 7.93 8.86 -1.13
C VAL A 76 6.92 8.48 -0.07
N GLU A 77 5.97 7.62 -0.44
CA GLU A 77 4.87 7.23 0.43
C GLU A 77 4.64 5.73 0.36
N LEU A 78 4.20 5.15 1.48
CA LEU A 78 3.69 3.78 1.50
C LEU A 78 2.18 3.87 1.67
N HIS A 79 1.45 3.21 0.81
CA HIS A 79 -0.01 3.26 0.81
C HIS A 79 -0.61 1.91 1.17
N GLU A 80 -1.66 1.96 1.98
CA GLU A 80 -2.47 0.81 2.34
C GLU A 80 -3.90 1.09 1.87
N VAL A 81 -4.44 0.21 1.03
CA VAL A 81 -5.82 0.33 0.55
C VAL A 81 -6.71 -0.52 1.45
N LYS A 82 -7.69 0.12 2.07
CA LYS A 82 -8.53 -0.51 3.07
C LYS A 82 -9.99 -0.40 2.70
N GLY A 83 -10.75 -1.48 2.92
CA GLY A 83 -12.19 -1.43 2.79
C GLY A 83 -12.79 -0.61 3.91
N GLY A 84 -13.72 0.29 3.57
CA GLY A 84 -14.25 1.26 4.52
C GLY A 84 -15.13 0.68 5.62
N GLN A 85 -15.45 -0.61 5.53
CA GLN A 85 -16.32 -1.25 6.50
C GLN A 85 -15.57 -1.92 7.64
N PHE A 86 -14.26 -2.04 7.54
CA PHE A 86 -13.50 -2.79 8.53
C PHE A 86 -13.18 -1.93 9.74
N MET A 87 -13.43 -2.49 10.91
CA MET A 87 -12.97 -1.90 12.14
C MET A 87 -11.55 -2.38 12.39
N ASP A 88 -10.72 -1.49 12.90
CA ASP A 88 -9.34 -1.85 13.17
C ASP A 88 -9.26 -2.76 14.39
N SER A 89 -8.62 -3.91 14.22
CA SER A 89 -8.28 -4.76 15.34
C SER A 89 -7.06 -4.16 16.05
N PRO A 90 -6.79 -4.59 17.31
CA PRO A 90 -5.57 -4.14 17.99
C PRO A 90 -4.31 -4.41 17.19
N ASP A 91 -4.24 -5.55 16.49
CA ASP A 91 -3.07 -5.88 15.68
C ASP A 91 -2.96 -4.99 14.46
N THR A 92 -4.08 -4.64 13.84
CA THR A 92 -4.08 -3.71 12.71
C THR A 92 -3.59 -2.34 13.15
N THR A 93 -4.04 -1.87 14.31
CA THR A 93 -3.60 -0.60 14.86
C THR A 93 -2.08 -0.62 15.12
N ARG A 94 -1.59 -1.69 15.73
CA ARG A 94 -0.15 -1.82 16.02
C ARG A 94 0.69 -1.80 14.75
N LYS A 95 0.25 -2.53 13.74
CA LYS A 95 0.96 -2.60 12.47
C LYS A 95 1.00 -1.23 11.78
N HIS A 96 -0.10 -0.49 11.81
CA HIS A 96 -0.15 0.84 11.19
C HIS A 96 0.68 1.86 11.96
N GLU A 97 0.66 1.80 13.30
CA GLU A 97 1.49 2.68 14.11
C GLU A 97 2.98 2.42 13.85
N ARG A 98 3.35 1.17 13.74
CA ARG A 98 4.73 0.81 13.44
C ARG A 98 5.13 1.29 12.06
N ALA A 99 4.22 1.19 11.08
CA ALA A 99 4.48 1.67 9.72
C ALA A 99 4.69 3.17 9.69
N LYS A 100 3.90 3.93 10.45
CA LYS A 100 4.07 5.38 10.56
C LYS A 100 5.45 5.73 11.08
N THR A 101 5.88 5.06 12.15
CA THR A 101 7.20 5.29 12.74
C THR A 101 8.31 4.93 11.75
N TRP A 102 8.17 3.78 11.11
CA TRP A 102 9.15 3.31 10.14
C TRP A 102 9.32 4.31 8.99
N CYS A 103 8.21 4.82 8.48
CA CYS A 103 8.23 5.81 7.41
C CYS A 103 8.83 7.12 7.88
N LYS A 104 8.44 7.59 9.08
CA LYS A 104 8.94 8.84 9.61
C LYS A 104 10.46 8.81 9.75
N GLN A 105 10.99 7.70 10.20
CA GLN A 105 12.45 7.53 10.36
C GLN A 105 13.20 7.61 9.04
N ARG A 106 12.50 7.41 7.93
CA ARG A 106 13.10 7.39 6.59
C ARG A 106 12.66 8.57 5.71
N GLY A 107 12.00 9.55 6.32
CA GLY A 107 11.53 10.71 5.55
C GLY A 107 10.39 10.40 4.60
N MET A 108 9.63 9.35 4.90
CA MET A 108 8.51 8.91 4.07
C MET A 108 7.19 9.15 4.78
N LYS A 109 6.09 9.04 4.04
CA LYS A 109 4.74 9.13 4.61
C LYS A 109 4.05 7.78 4.51
N PHE A 110 3.24 7.48 5.51
CA PHE A 110 2.36 6.31 5.48
C PHE A 110 0.93 6.79 5.32
N VAL A 111 0.25 6.30 4.28
CA VAL A 111 -1.09 6.76 3.91
C VAL A 111 -2.05 5.58 3.89
N ILE A 112 -3.17 5.71 4.59
CA ILE A 112 -4.23 4.71 4.55
C ILE A 112 -5.35 5.27 3.70
N LEU A 113 -5.70 4.52 2.66
CA LEU A 113 -6.74 4.90 1.71
C LEU A 113 -7.98 4.06 2.00
N THR A 114 -9.06 4.71 2.34
CA THR A 114 -10.32 4.02 2.62
C THR A 114 -11.20 4.03 1.39
N LYS A 115 -11.77 2.87 1.10
CA LYS A 115 -12.71 2.71 0.00
C LYS A 115 -14.11 2.69 0.57
N LYS A 116 -14.95 3.52 0.04
CA LYS A 116 -16.36 3.56 0.46
C LYS A 116 -17.24 2.68 -0.40
#